data_b72ab594c7813d9cd66256b6675a17c2
#
_entry.id   b72ab594c7813d9cd66256b6675a17c2
#
_cell.length_a   1.000
_cell.length_b   1.000
_cell.length_c   1.000
_cell.angle_alpha   90.00
_cell.angle_beta   90.00
_cell.angle_gamma   90.00
#
_symmetry.space_group_name_H-M   'P 1'
#
loop_
_entity.id
_entity.type
_entity.pdbx_description
1 polymer ?
#
loop_
_entity_poly.entity_id
_entity_poly.type
_entity_poly.pdbx_seq_one_letter_code
_entity_poly.pdbx_strand_id
1 'polypeptide(L)'
;MILLKLEIRFIKFMNTIQTNTKDKFLLYKSIFISDVHLGTRGCQAKKLLEFYKHTRSENLFLVGDIIDIWELKKSFYWPQEHNDVIQKTLRKARHGTKVQYIIGNHDEMFRKMIPLNFGDIKMVNRLVYETVDKKRYLVVHGDAWDGVMKYAKWLSKIGSVAYNWLLSINVVINFIRQRLGKDNWSLAMFLKNKVKNAVKYIGEYEKTIANFAKKKNFDGIICGHIHKAANQDLDGINYLNCGDWVESCTALVEHLDGRMEIIEWDKLREQVVSYEPYLKVVNK
;
A
#
# COMPACT_ATOMS: atom_id res chain seq x y z
N MET A 1 1.40 17.90 34.41
CA MET A 1 1.78 16.50 34.11
C MET A 1 1.37 16.05 32.71
N ILE A 2 0.16 16.36 32.22
CA ILE A 2 -0.32 16.02 30.86
C ILE A 2 0.43 16.81 29.78
N LEU A 3 0.62 18.11 29.96
CA LEU A 3 1.38 18.99 29.03
C LEU A 3 2.84 18.55 28.88
N LEU A 4 3.52 18.20 29.96
CA LEU A 4 4.91 17.73 29.92
C LEU A 4 5.05 16.37 29.19
N LYS A 5 4.06 15.48 29.32
CA LYS A 5 4.02 14.21 28.57
C LYS A 5 3.74 14.42 27.08
N LEU A 6 2.99 15.46 26.72
CA LEU A 6 2.74 15.88 25.34
C LEU A 6 4.00 16.52 24.74
N GLU A 7 4.71 17.38 25.47
CA GLU A 7 5.97 17.95 25.02
C GLU A 7 7.08 16.90 24.83
N ILE A 8 7.21 15.95 25.75
CA ILE A 8 8.20 14.85 25.61
C ILE A 8 7.84 13.94 24.42
N ARG A 9 6.55 13.65 24.19
CA ARG A 9 6.09 12.93 22.99
C ARG A 9 6.35 13.74 21.70
N PHE A 10 6.13 15.04 21.74
CA PHE A 10 6.41 15.95 20.62
C PHE A 10 7.91 16.01 20.31
N ILE A 11 8.77 16.19 21.29
CA ILE A 11 10.23 16.21 21.10
C ILE A 11 10.72 14.85 20.59
N LYS A 12 10.20 13.75 21.11
CA LYS A 12 10.50 12.40 20.60
C LYS A 12 10.02 12.18 19.17
N PHE A 13 8.82 12.69 18.84
CA PHE A 13 8.25 12.65 17.50
C PHE A 13 9.07 13.52 16.52
N MET A 14 9.45 14.74 16.93
CA MET A 14 10.27 15.66 16.12
C MET A 14 11.70 15.15 15.91
N ASN A 15 12.28 14.45 16.90
CA ASN A 15 13.60 13.83 16.77
C ASN A 15 13.59 12.53 15.94
N THR A 16 12.43 11.87 15.83
CA THR A 16 12.28 10.66 15.01
C THR A 16 11.93 10.99 13.55
N ILE A 17 11.34 12.17 13.31
CA ILE A 17 10.93 12.64 12.00
C ILE A 17 11.78 13.87 11.68
N GLN A 18 12.67 13.76 10.70
CA GLN A 18 13.39 14.92 10.19
C GLN A 18 12.38 15.85 9.49
N THR A 19 11.81 16.79 10.24
CA THR A 19 10.97 17.85 9.70
C THR A 19 11.83 19.07 9.42
N ASN A 20 11.73 19.62 8.22
CA ASN A 20 12.19 20.97 8.00
C ASN A 20 11.25 21.92 8.77
N THR A 21 11.75 22.54 9.82
CA THR A 21 10.98 23.41 10.73
C THR A 21 10.32 24.64 10.06
N LYS A 22 10.75 24.99 8.84
CA LYS A 22 10.13 26.03 8.01
C LYS A 22 8.96 25.53 7.18
N ASP A 23 9.00 24.26 6.75
CA ASP A 23 8.00 23.68 5.87
C ASP A 23 7.37 22.48 6.58
N LYS A 24 6.15 22.57 7.00
CA LYS A 24 5.29 21.60 7.70
C LYS A 24 5.14 20.21 7.05
N PHE A 25 6.25 19.61 6.56
CA PHE A 25 6.24 18.36 5.81
C PHE A 25 7.10 17.29 6.47
N LEU A 26 6.63 16.04 6.39
CA LEU A 26 7.44 14.87 6.65
C LEU A 26 8.37 14.63 5.46
N LEU A 27 9.67 14.59 5.73
CA LEU A 27 10.70 14.47 4.69
C LEU A 27 11.21 13.03 4.62
N TYR A 28 11.21 12.47 3.41
CA TYR A 28 11.71 11.14 3.14
C TYR A 28 12.71 11.16 1.98
N LYS A 29 13.64 10.19 1.96
CA LYS A 29 14.48 9.93 0.80
C LYS A 29 13.62 9.41 -0.35
N SER A 30 12.79 8.41 -0.07
CA SER A 30 11.92 7.78 -1.06
C SER A 30 10.58 7.39 -0.46
N ILE A 31 9.51 7.47 -1.27
CA ILE A 31 8.18 7.02 -0.95
C ILE A 31 7.76 6.00 -2.02
N PHE A 32 7.24 4.85 -1.59
CA PHE A 32 6.71 3.80 -2.44
C PHE A 32 5.22 3.59 -2.11
N ILE A 33 4.38 3.67 -3.13
CA ILE A 33 2.92 3.55 -3.05
C ILE A 33 2.48 2.52 -4.08
N SER A 34 1.60 1.60 -3.72
CA SER A 34 1.00 0.63 -4.64
C SER A 34 -0.51 0.52 -4.45
N ASP A 35 -1.17 -0.18 -5.36
CA ASP A 35 -2.54 -0.63 -5.22
C ASP A 35 -3.51 0.50 -4.83
N VAL A 36 -3.47 1.60 -5.60
CA VAL A 36 -4.32 2.79 -5.40
C VAL A 36 -5.69 2.57 -6.02
N HIS A 37 -5.76 1.88 -7.16
CA HIS A 37 -6.97 1.55 -7.90
C HIS A 37 -7.86 2.75 -8.21
N LEU A 38 -7.26 3.84 -8.74
CA LEU A 38 -8.02 4.96 -9.30
C LEU A 38 -8.97 4.43 -10.40
N GLY A 39 -10.23 4.80 -10.32
CA GLY A 39 -11.28 4.24 -11.18
C GLY A 39 -12.23 3.31 -10.43
N THR A 40 -11.95 3.00 -9.15
CA THR A 40 -12.82 2.21 -8.30
C THR A 40 -13.46 3.05 -7.18
N ARG A 41 -14.63 2.60 -6.68
CA ARG A 41 -15.28 3.23 -5.52
C ARG A 41 -14.55 2.96 -4.20
N GLY A 42 -13.70 1.93 -4.14
CA GLY A 42 -12.92 1.57 -2.96
C GLY A 42 -11.68 2.42 -2.75
N CYS A 43 -11.23 3.13 -3.79
CA CYS A 43 -10.03 3.95 -3.72
C CYS A 43 -10.14 5.07 -2.68
N GLN A 44 -9.18 5.16 -1.78
CA GLN A 44 -9.09 6.19 -0.73
C GLN A 44 -8.33 7.44 -1.23
N ALA A 45 -8.71 7.95 -2.40
CA ALA A 45 -8.04 9.07 -3.06
C ALA A 45 -7.90 10.31 -2.17
N LYS A 46 -8.91 10.64 -1.34
CA LYS A 46 -8.85 11.77 -0.40
C LYS A 46 -7.74 11.60 0.63
N LYS A 47 -7.58 10.41 1.19
CA LYS A 47 -6.50 10.11 2.13
C LYS A 47 -5.13 10.16 1.47
N LEU A 48 -5.01 9.68 0.24
CA LEU A 48 -3.77 9.77 -0.54
C LEU A 48 -3.40 11.22 -0.84
N LEU A 49 -4.37 12.06 -1.20
CA LEU A 49 -4.16 13.50 -1.41
C LEU A 49 -3.69 14.19 -0.13
N GLU A 50 -4.26 13.82 1.00
CA GLU A 50 -3.86 14.33 2.31
C GLU A 50 -2.44 13.87 2.67
N PHE A 51 -2.08 12.59 2.47
CA PHE A 51 -0.72 12.08 2.59
C PHE A 51 0.25 12.87 1.70
N TYR A 52 -0.08 13.10 0.43
CA TYR A 52 0.72 13.89 -0.48
C TYR A 52 0.87 15.37 -0.05
N LYS A 53 -0.14 15.92 0.63
CA LYS A 53 -0.09 17.28 1.18
C LYS A 53 0.96 17.40 2.28
N HIS A 54 1.09 16.37 3.12
CA HIS A 54 1.94 16.41 4.32
C HIS A 54 3.31 15.74 4.14
N THR A 55 3.61 15.20 2.95
CA THR A 55 4.87 14.50 2.70
C THR A 55 5.65 15.08 1.52
N ARG A 56 6.99 15.03 1.63
CA ARG A 56 7.93 15.34 0.56
C ARG A 56 8.96 14.23 0.46
N SER A 57 9.46 13.98 -0.74
CA SER A 57 10.55 13.02 -0.96
C SER A 57 11.36 13.40 -2.18
N GLU A 58 12.60 12.92 -2.26
CA GLU A 58 13.41 13.02 -3.47
C GLU A 58 12.86 12.09 -4.57
N ASN A 59 12.43 10.89 -4.17
CA ASN A 59 11.88 9.90 -5.10
C ASN A 59 10.46 9.50 -4.70
N LEU A 60 9.61 9.27 -5.70
CA LEU A 60 8.27 8.71 -5.54
C LEU A 60 8.10 7.56 -6.52
N PHE A 61 7.86 6.37 -6.00
CA PHE A 61 7.62 5.17 -6.78
C PHE A 61 6.15 4.78 -6.69
N LEU A 62 5.49 4.71 -7.83
CA LEU A 62 4.13 4.20 -7.99
C LEU A 62 4.26 2.73 -8.41
N VAL A 63 4.06 1.80 -7.47
CA VAL A 63 4.46 0.38 -7.60
C VAL A 63 3.27 -0.47 -8.08
N GLY A 64 2.68 -0.07 -9.20
CA GLY A 64 1.62 -0.81 -9.90
C GLY A 64 0.22 -0.66 -9.33
N ASP A 65 -0.75 -0.99 -10.16
CA ASP A 65 -2.18 -0.92 -9.87
C ASP A 65 -2.62 0.48 -9.38
N ILE A 66 -2.05 1.51 -10.01
CA ILE A 66 -2.38 2.90 -9.70
C ILE A 66 -3.71 3.28 -10.33
N ILE A 67 -3.92 2.90 -11.59
CA ILE A 67 -5.17 3.11 -12.32
C ILE A 67 -5.82 1.75 -12.58
N ASP A 68 -7.05 1.57 -12.11
CA ASP A 68 -7.78 0.32 -12.35
C ASP A 68 -8.50 0.36 -13.72
N ILE A 69 -7.74 0.06 -14.77
CA ILE A 69 -8.27 0.03 -16.13
C ILE A 69 -9.27 -1.12 -16.32
N TRP A 70 -9.14 -2.21 -15.56
CA TRP A 70 -10.08 -3.32 -15.63
C TRP A 70 -11.47 -2.92 -15.14
N GLU A 71 -11.57 -2.17 -14.04
CA GLU A 71 -12.85 -1.68 -13.54
C GLU A 71 -13.42 -0.54 -14.41
N LEU A 72 -12.54 0.38 -14.88
CA LEU A 72 -12.94 1.45 -15.79
C LEU A 72 -13.55 0.94 -17.11
N LYS A 73 -13.09 -0.22 -17.62
CA LYS A 73 -13.67 -0.86 -18.81
C LYS A 73 -15.05 -1.46 -18.55
N LYS A 74 -15.35 -1.85 -17.31
CA LYS A 74 -16.67 -2.39 -16.95
C LYS A 74 -17.67 -1.28 -16.67
N SER A 75 -17.26 -0.27 -15.91
CA SER A 75 -18.08 0.88 -15.53
C SER A 75 -17.20 2.09 -15.28
N PHE A 76 -17.39 3.15 -16.05
CA PHE A 76 -16.60 4.36 -15.87
C PHE A 76 -16.99 5.08 -14.58
N TYR A 77 -16.04 5.14 -13.65
CA TYR A 77 -16.14 5.89 -12.40
C TYR A 77 -14.86 6.70 -12.20
N TRP A 78 -14.96 8.02 -12.32
CA TRP A 78 -13.79 8.91 -12.20
C TRP A 78 -14.16 10.22 -11.51
N PRO A 79 -14.28 10.22 -10.18
CA PRO A 79 -14.57 11.44 -9.41
C PRO A 79 -13.38 12.40 -9.45
N GLN A 80 -13.63 13.66 -9.04
CA GLN A 80 -12.63 14.73 -9.07
C GLN A 80 -11.37 14.38 -8.27
N GLU A 81 -11.51 13.69 -7.14
CA GLU A 81 -10.39 13.30 -6.29
C GLU A 81 -9.39 12.37 -7.01
N HIS A 82 -9.86 11.53 -7.93
CA HIS A 82 -8.97 10.70 -8.76
C HIS A 82 -8.14 11.56 -9.72
N ASN A 83 -8.78 12.56 -10.33
CA ASN A 83 -8.09 13.52 -11.17
C ASN A 83 -7.05 14.32 -10.36
N ASP A 84 -7.41 14.74 -9.14
CA ASP A 84 -6.52 15.50 -8.26
C ASP A 84 -5.29 14.70 -7.83
N VAL A 85 -5.41 13.37 -7.64
CA VAL A 85 -4.26 12.49 -7.38
C VAL A 85 -3.27 12.52 -8.56
N ILE A 86 -3.78 12.39 -9.80
CA ILE A 86 -2.93 12.47 -11.00
C ILE A 86 -2.27 13.84 -11.11
N GLN A 87 -3.02 14.92 -10.98
CA GLN A 87 -2.48 16.28 -11.01
C GLN A 87 -1.42 16.50 -9.93
N LYS A 88 -1.67 16.02 -8.72
CA LYS A 88 -0.71 16.18 -7.62
C LYS A 88 0.58 15.38 -7.86
N THR A 89 0.47 14.20 -8.46
CA THR A 89 1.63 13.38 -8.84
C THR A 89 2.47 14.09 -9.91
N LEU A 90 1.83 14.58 -10.97
CA LEU A 90 2.51 15.38 -12.03
C LEU A 90 3.15 16.65 -11.45
N ARG A 91 2.46 17.31 -10.51
CA ARG A 91 3.00 18.49 -9.83
C ARG A 91 4.24 18.15 -9.01
N LYS A 92 4.26 17.00 -8.29
CA LYS A 92 5.47 16.55 -7.57
C LYS A 92 6.63 16.34 -8.53
N ALA A 93 6.41 15.67 -9.66
CA ALA A 93 7.43 15.48 -10.71
C ALA A 93 7.97 16.82 -11.20
N ARG A 94 7.10 17.75 -11.61
CA ARG A 94 7.46 19.08 -12.07
C ARG A 94 8.26 19.92 -11.05
N HIS A 95 8.09 19.66 -9.75
CA HIS A 95 8.81 20.34 -8.68
C HIS A 95 10.06 19.57 -8.21
N GLY A 96 10.57 18.66 -9.00
CA GLY A 96 11.86 18.00 -8.81
C GLY A 96 11.83 16.65 -8.09
N THR A 97 10.66 16.14 -7.67
CA THR A 97 10.56 14.74 -7.21
C THR A 97 10.75 13.80 -8.40
N LYS A 98 11.69 12.87 -8.32
CA LYS A 98 11.87 11.83 -9.34
C LYS A 98 10.76 10.80 -9.23
N VAL A 99 9.77 10.90 -10.12
CA VAL A 99 8.61 9.99 -10.12
C VAL A 99 8.84 8.86 -11.10
N GLN A 100 8.67 7.61 -10.64
CA GLN A 100 8.73 6.42 -11.47
C GLN A 100 7.46 5.59 -11.29
N TYR A 101 6.89 5.15 -12.41
CA TYR A 101 5.67 4.35 -12.43
C TYR A 101 6.03 2.92 -12.83
N ILE A 102 5.91 1.99 -11.91
CA ILE A 102 6.02 0.55 -12.17
C ILE A 102 4.62 0.04 -12.54
N ILE A 103 4.50 -0.68 -13.64
CA ILE A 103 3.21 -1.10 -14.17
C ILE A 103 2.76 -2.38 -13.47
N GLY A 104 1.51 -2.39 -12.95
CA GLY A 104 0.85 -3.54 -12.37
C GLY A 104 -0.03 -4.30 -13.40
N ASN A 105 -0.87 -5.20 -12.90
CA ASN A 105 -1.78 -5.98 -13.76
C ASN A 105 -3.08 -5.22 -14.09
N HIS A 106 -3.60 -4.37 -13.20
CA HIS A 106 -4.79 -3.56 -13.49
C HIS A 106 -4.53 -2.44 -14.48
N ASP A 107 -3.29 -2.00 -14.58
CA ASP A 107 -2.82 -1.00 -15.55
C ASP A 107 -1.88 -1.57 -16.62
N GLU A 108 -1.91 -2.90 -16.84
CA GLU A 108 -1.03 -3.64 -17.77
C GLU A 108 -1.05 -3.15 -19.22
N MET A 109 -2.11 -2.48 -19.65
CA MET A 109 -2.16 -1.93 -21.01
C MET A 109 -1.00 -0.98 -21.28
N PHE A 110 -0.47 -0.30 -20.28
CA PHE A 110 0.70 0.57 -20.42
C PHE A 110 1.99 -0.19 -20.75
N ARG A 111 2.06 -1.50 -20.47
CA ARG A 111 3.21 -2.33 -20.84
C ARG A 111 3.48 -2.37 -22.34
N LYS A 112 2.42 -2.28 -23.15
CA LYS A 112 2.52 -2.25 -24.62
C LYS A 112 3.04 -0.92 -25.15
N MET A 113 3.06 0.11 -24.31
CA MET A 113 3.46 1.47 -24.68
C MET A 113 4.90 1.81 -24.24
N ILE A 114 5.58 0.88 -23.54
CA ILE A 114 6.98 1.11 -23.10
C ILE A 114 7.92 1.08 -24.33
N PRO A 115 8.87 2.02 -24.39
CA PRO A 115 9.22 3.03 -23.42
C PRO A 115 8.29 4.25 -23.50
N LEU A 116 7.50 4.49 -22.45
CA LEU A 116 6.63 5.66 -22.37
C LEU A 116 7.07 6.54 -21.19
N ASN A 117 7.23 7.83 -21.46
CA ASN A 117 7.36 8.84 -20.44
C ASN A 117 6.08 9.68 -20.42
N PHE A 118 5.48 9.85 -19.27
CA PHE A 118 4.34 10.74 -19.09
C PHE A 118 4.81 12.04 -18.44
N GLY A 119 5.25 13.01 -19.27
CA GLY A 119 6.02 14.14 -18.81
C GLY A 119 7.35 13.68 -18.19
N ASP A 120 7.61 14.09 -16.94
CA ASP A 120 8.81 13.70 -16.20
C ASP A 120 8.65 12.36 -15.46
N ILE A 121 7.53 11.64 -15.67
CA ILE A 121 7.26 10.33 -15.06
C ILE A 121 7.71 9.22 -16.00
N LYS A 122 8.71 8.46 -15.58
CA LYS A 122 9.20 7.30 -16.33
C LYS A 122 8.38 6.07 -16.01
N MET A 123 7.81 5.41 -17.03
CA MET A 123 7.07 4.16 -16.89
C MET A 123 7.94 2.95 -17.20
N VAL A 124 7.94 1.96 -16.31
CA VAL A 124 8.77 0.74 -16.43
C VAL A 124 8.03 -0.49 -15.89
N ASN A 125 8.44 -1.69 -16.31
CA ASN A 125 7.91 -2.93 -15.73
C ASN A 125 8.55 -3.26 -14.37
N ARG A 126 9.80 -2.86 -14.18
CA ARG A 126 10.60 -3.08 -12.97
C ARG A 126 11.82 -2.17 -13.00
N LEU A 127 12.41 -1.94 -11.86
CA LEU A 127 13.68 -1.23 -11.75
C LEU A 127 14.50 -1.76 -10.56
N VAL A 128 15.76 -1.38 -10.51
CA VAL A 128 16.62 -1.58 -9.34
C VAL A 128 16.74 -0.25 -8.62
N TYR A 129 16.39 -0.25 -7.35
CA TYR A 129 16.56 0.89 -6.46
C TYR A 129 17.77 0.67 -5.56
N GLU A 130 18.66 1.65 -5.48
CA GLU A 130 19.79 1.68 -4.56
C GLU A 130 19.42 2.58 -3.38
N THR A 131 19.42 2.00 -2.17
CA THR A 131 19.10 2.70 -0.92
C THR A 131 20.25 3.61 -0.48
N VAL A 132 20.02 4.42 0.55
CA VAL A 132 21.05 5.29 1.15
C VAL A 132 22.25 4.48 1.65
N ASP A 133 22.01 3.29 2.23
CA ASP A 133 23.03 2.35 2.71
C ASP A 133 23.58 1.41 1.61
N LYS A 134 23.38 1.77 0.33
CA LYS A 134 23.93 1.08 -0.86
C LYS A 134 23.39 -0.32 -1.11
N LYS A 135 22.33 -0.74 -0.46
CA LYS A 135 21.64 -1.98 -0.75
C LYS A 135 20.82 -1.87 -2.04
N ARG A 136 20.75 -2.97 -2.78
CA ARG A 136 20.08 -3.04 -4.06
C ARG A 136 18.75 -3.77 -3.94
N TYR A 137 17.66 -3.05 -4.12
CA TYR A 137 16.30 -3.60 -4.08
C TYR A 137 15.72 -3.70 -5.49
N LEU A 138 15.14 -4.85 -5.80
CA LEU A 138 14.29 -4.97 -6.98
C LEU A 138 12.93 -4.37 -6.67
N VAL A 139 12.50 -3.37 -7.45
CA VAL A 139 11.17 -2.78 -7.35
C VAL A 139 10.31 -3.31 -8.50
N VAL A 140 9.20 -3.96 -8.16
CA VAL A 140 8.29 -4.61 -9.10
C VAL A 140 6.89 -4.67 -8.49
N HIS A 141 5.82 -4.67 -9.31
CA HIS A 141 4.49 -4.78 -8.73
C HIS A 141 4.25 -6.11 -8.00
N GLY A 142 4.59 -7.23 -8.63
CA GLY A 142 4.47 -8.54 -8.01
C GLY A 142 3.53 -9.51 -8.71
N ASP A 143 2.75 -9.05 -9.67
CA ASP A 143 1.76 -9.81 -10.44
C ASP A 143 2.37 -10.97 -11.27
N ALA A 144 3.65 -10.87 -11.63
CA ALA A 144 4.36 -11.95 -12.36
C ALA A 144 4.39 -13.27 -11.58
N TRP A 145 4.16 -13.27 -10.27
CA TRP A 145 4.08 -14.46 -9.41
C TRP A 145 2.64 -14.88 -9.08
N ASP A 146 1.64 -14.34 -9.81
CA ASP A 146 0.20 -14.58 -9.63
C ASP A 146 -0.24 -16.03 -9.84
N GLY A 147 0.57 -16.86 -10.49
CA GLY A 147 0.26 -18.30 -10.64
C GLY A 147 -0.10 -18.97 -9.30
N VAL A 148 0.35 -18.36 -8.22
CA VAL A 148 0.08 -18.70 -6.84
C VAL A 148 -1.15 -17.97 -6.27
N MET A 149 -1.58 -16.79 -6.79
CA MET A 149 -2.49 -15.83 -6.13
C MET A 149 -3.97 -15.80 -6.56
N LYS A 150 -4.40 -16.64 -7.48
CA LYS A 150 -5.80 -16.59 -7.98
C LYS A 150 -6.90 -16.75 -6.90
N TYR A 151 -6.55 -17.18 -5.70
CA TYR A 151 -7.52 -17.50 -4.63
C TYR A 151 -7.60 -16.46 -3.48
N ALA A 152 -6.62 -15.57 -3.28
CA ALA A 152 -6.61 -14.67 -2.13
C ALA A 152 -7.50 -13.40 -2.32
N LYS A 153 -7.66 -12.90 -3.54
CA LYS A 153 -8.46 -11.71 -3.85
C LYS A 153 -9.96 -11.82 -3.47
N TRP A 154 -10.45 -13.04 -3.26
CA TRP A 154 -11.85 -13.25 -2.88
C TRP A 154 -12.11 -13.10 -1.38
N LEU A 155 -11.06 -13.27 -0.54
CA LEU A 155 -11.20 -13.22 0.92
C LEU A 155 -11.30 -11.81 1.48
N SER A 156 -10.64 -10.83 0.87
CA SER A 156 -10.65 -9.44 1.36
C SER A 156 -12.03 -8.77 1.19
N LYS A 157 -12.85 -9.25 0.23
CA LYS A 157 -14.20 -8.71 0.01
C LYS A 157 -15.25 -9.14 1.04
N ILE A 158 -14.91 -10.06 1.94
CA ILE A 158 -15.81 -10.47 3.04
C ILE A 158 -15.44 -9.66 4.29
N GLY A 159 -15.62 -8.33 4.21
CA GLY A 159 -15.48 -7.46 5.37
C GLY A 159 -16.51 -7.78 6.48
N SER A 160 -16.33 -7.17 7.64
CA SER A 160 -17.07 -7.41 8.89
C SER A 160 -18.60 -7.42 8.79
N VAL A 161 -19.18 -6.73 7.81
CA VAL A 161 -20.64 -6.71 7.57
C VAL A 161 -21.15 -8.07 7.07
N ALA A 162 -20.40 -8.72 6.19
CA ALA A 162 -20.77 -10.06 5.69
C ALA A 162 -20.65 -11.13 6.78
N TYR A 163 -19.75 -10.98 7.76
CA TYR A 163 -19.55 -11.94 8.83
C TYR A 163 -20.82 -12.14 9.69
N ASN A 164 -21.44 -11.05 10.12
CA ASN A 164 -22.67 -11.12 10.93
C ASN A 164 -23.88 -11.68 10.13
N TRP A 165 -23.99 -11.31 8.86
CA TRP A 165 -24.99 -11.88 7.95
C TRP A 165 -24.78 -13.38 7.73
N LEU A 166 -23.53 -13.80 7.56
CA LEU A 166 -23.17 -15.19 7.36
C LEU A 166 -23.44 -16.05 8.60
N LEU A 167 -23.27 -15.54 9.81
CA LEU A 167 -23.62 -16.25 11.04
C LEU A 167 -25.14 -16.48 11.12
N SER A 168 -25.96 -15.49 10.80
CA SER A 168 -27.42 -15.62 10.79
C SER A 168 -27.88 -16.62 9.72
N ILE A 169 -27.29 -16.60 8.53
CA ILE A 169 -27.57 -17.55 7.46
C ILE A 169 -27.17 -18.98 7.85
N ASN A 170 -26.09 -19.17 8.63
CA ASN A 170 -25.64 -20.48 9.08
C ASN A 170 -26.70 -21.21 9.92
N VAL A 171 -27.46 -20.49 10.74
CA VAL A 171 -28.57 -21.05 11.53
C VAL A 171 -29.68 -21.57 10.59
N VAL A 172 -30.07 -20.79 9.60
CA VAL A 172 -31.10 -21.14 8.64
C VAL A 172 -30.66 -22.33 7.76
N ILE A 173 -29.44 -22.31 7.27
CA ILE A 173 -28.88 -23.42 6.47
C ILE A 173 -28.87 -24.71 7.28
N ASN A 174 -28.42 -24.69 8.53
CA ASN A 174 -28.40 -25.89 9.35
C ASN A 174 -29.79 -26.41 9.70
N PHE A 175 -30.76 -25.53 9.90
CA PHE A 175 -32.17 -25.92 10.08
C PHE A 175 -32.72 -26.67 8.85
N ILE A 176 -32.45 -26.17 7.64
CA ILE A 176 -32.88 -26.82 6.38
C ILE A 176 -32.12 -28.16 6.21
N ARG A 177 -30.81 -28.19 6.48
CA ARG A 177 -29.98 -29.41 6.36
C ARG A 177 -30.44 -30.51 7.30
N GLN A 178 -30.77 -30.20 8.55
CA GLN A 178 -31.33 -31.17 9.50
C GLN A 178 -32.66 -31.76 9.01
N ARG A 179 -33.55 -30.93 8.45
CA ARG A 179 -34.81 -31.44 7.85
C ARG A 179 -34.59 -32.34 6.63
N LEU A 180 -33.45 -32.19 5.95
CA LEU A 180 -33.04 -33.01 4.81
C LEU A 180 -32.16 -34.21 5.21
N GLY A 181 -32.04 -34.52 6.53
CA GLY A 181 -31.26 -35.63 7.03
C GLY A 181 -29.73 -35.46 6.80
N LYS A 182 -29.23 -34.23 6.65
CA LYS A 182 -27.81 -33.93 6.45
C LYS A 182 -27.17 -33.39 7.71
N ASP A 183 -25.91 -33.74 7.93
CA ASP A 183 -25.12 -33.26 9.07
C ASP A 183 -24.99 -31.74 9.10
N ASN A 184 -24.77 -31.20 10.31
CA ASN A 184 -24.58 -29.78 10.52
C ASN A 184 -23.33 -29.30 9.75
N TRP A 185 -23.46 -28.20 9.06
CA TRP A 185 -22.36 -27.50 8.41
C TRP A 185 -21.91 -26.33 9.26
N SER A 186 -20.61 -26.21 9.49
CA SER A 186 -20.04 -25.12 10.28
C SER A 186 -19.44 -24.07 9.35
N LEU A 187 -20.11 -22.93 9.22
CA LEU A 187 -19.60 -21.76 8.54
C LEU A 187 -18.30 -21.25 9.17
N ALA A 188 -18.21 -21.30 10.51
CA ALA A 188 -17.00 -20.91 11.23
C ALA A 188 -15.79 -21.77 10.82
N MET A 189 -15.98 -23.09 10.69
CA MET A 189 -14.92 -24.00 10.24
C MET A 189 -14.55 -23.77 8.78
N PHE A 190 -15.53 -23.53 7.91
CA PHE A 190 -15.30 -23.17 6.50
C PHE A 190 -14.47 -21.88 6.37
N LEU A 191 -14.84 -20.82 7.11
CA LEU A 191 -14.11 -19.54 7.12
C LEU A 191 -12.70 -19.72 7.70
N LYS A 192 -12.54 -20.47 8.81
CA LYS A 192 -11.23 -20.78 9.39
C LYS A 192 -10.31 -21.46 8.38
N ASN A 193 -10.82 -22.45 7.63
CA ASN A 193 -10.04 -23.14 6.61
C ASN A 193 -9.70 -22.20 5.43
N LYS A 194 -10.60 -21.33 5.05
CA LYS A 194 -10.34 -20.32 4.00
C LYS A 194 -9.27 -19.33 4.42
N VAL A 195 -9.35 -18.80 5.65
CA VAL A 195 -8.32 -17.90 6.21
C VAL A 195 -6.97 -18.62 6.30
N LYS A 196 -6.94 -19.87 6.82
CA LYS A 196 -5.70 -20.66 6.88
C LYS A 196 -5.07 -20.85 5.50
N ASN A 197 -5.87 -21.16 4.48
CA ASN A 197 -5.39 -21.33 3.12
C ASN A 197 -4.86 -20.01 2.54
N ALA A 198 -5.53 -18.87 2.81
CA ALA A 198 -5.06 -17.56 2.37
C ALA A 198 -3.72 -17.18 3.02
N VAL A 199 -3.59 -17.40 4.34
CA VAL A 199 -2.33 -17.14 5.08
C VAL A 199 -1.19 -18.01 4.55
N LYS A 200 -1.43 -19.33 4.35
CA LYS A 200 -0.45 -20.22 3.74
C LYS A 200 0.00 -19.71 2.37
N TYR A 201 -0.95 -19.30 1.57
CA TYR A 201 -0.75 -18.84 0.22
C TYR A 201 0.08 -17.54 0.16
N ILE A 202 -0.25 -16.54 1.02
CA ILE A 202 0.55 -15.32 1.16
C ILE A 202 1.99 -15.68 1.52
N GLY A 203 2.21 -16.58 2.48
CA GLY A 203 3.55 -16.99 2.88
C GLY A 203 4.34 -17.70 1.77
N GLU A 204 3.67 -18.49 0.92
CA GLU A 204 4.30 -19.11 -0.25
C GLU A 204 4.68 -18.07 -1.33
N TYR A 205 3.83 -17.08 -1.54
CA TYR A 205 4.11 -15.96 -2.43
C TYR A 205 5.33 -15.16 -1.95
N GLU A 206 5.30 -14.71 -0.68
CA GLU A 206 6.38 -13.94 -0.07
C GLU A 206 7.74 -14.69 -0.20
N LYS A 207 7.76 -15.97 0.10
CA LYS A 207 8.97 -16.82 -0.07
C LYS A 207 9.42 -16.96 -1.51
N THR A 208 8.47 -17.11 -2.44
CA THR A 208 8.80 -17.30 -3.86
C THR A 208 9.45 -16.05 -4.44
N ILE A 209 8.91 -14.87 -4.12
CA ILE A 209 9.44 -13.60 -4.61
C ILE A 209 10.78 -13.26 -3.95
N ALA A 210 10.93 -13.56 -2.65
CA ALA A 210 12.21 -13.39 -1.94
C ALA A 210 13.30 -14.32 -2.51
N ASN A 211 12.97 -15.58 -2.77
CA ASN A 211 13.89 -16.52 -3.42
C ASN A 211 14.33 -16.07 -4.83
N PHE A 212 13.42 -15.44 -5.57
CA PHE A 212 13.78 -14.84 -6.86
C PHE A 212 14.79 -13.71 -6.68
N ALA A 213 14.55 -12.80 -5.72
CA ALA A 213 15.48 -11.71 -5.42
C ALA A 213 16.85 -12.23 -5.01
N LYS A 214 16.89 -13.25 -4.15
CA LYS A 214 18.13 -13.93 -3.72
C LYS A 214 18.91 -14.53 -4.89
N LYS A 215 18.23 -15.24 -5.78
CA LYS A 215 18.86 -15.83 -6.99
C LYS A 215 19.43 -14.77 -7.95
N LYS A 216 18.96 -13.54 -7.87
CA LYS A 216 19.40 -12.41 -8.70
C LYS A 216 20.39 -11.48 -7.97
N ASN A 217 20.87 -11.88 -6.79
CA ASN A 217 21.80 -11.12 -5.95
C ASN A 217 21.29 -9.72 -5.60
N PHE A 218 20.02 -9.61 -5.24
CA PHE A 218 19.45 -8.43 -4.62
C PHE A 218 19.44 -8.57 -3.09
N ASP A 219 19.60 -7.47 -2.37
CA ASP A 219 19.51 -7.42 -0.91
C ASP A 219 18.06 -7.43 -0.43
N GLY A 220 17.13 -7.05 -1.32
CA GLY A 220 15.72 -7.06 -1.01
C GLY A 220 14.83 -6.85 -2.22
N ILE A 221 13.53 -6.87 -1.96
CA ILE A 221 12.48 -6.62 -2.95
C ILE A 221 11.43 -5.69 -2.38
N ILE A 222 10.97 -4.75 -3.20
CA ILE A 222 9.85 -3.85 -2.91
C ILE A 222 8.73 -4.16 -3.88
N CYS A 223 7.55 -4.47 -3.35
CA CYS A 223 6.38 -4.83 -4.16
C CYS A 223 5.06 -4.32 -3.56
N GLY A 224 3.96 -4.59 -4.26
CA GLY A 224 2.57 -4.40 -3.86
C GLY A 224 1.76 -5.67 -4.08
N HIS A 225 0.62 -5.54 -4.82
CA HIS A 225 -0.18 -6.60 -5.40
C HIS A 225 -1.04 -7.41 -4.43
N ILE A 226 -0.51 -7.83 -3.29
CA ILE A 226 -1.25 -8.66 -2.33
C ILE A 226 -2.04 -7.84 -1.30
N HIS A 227 -2.00 -6.51 -1.39
CA HIS A 227 -2.67 -5.58 -0.47
C HIS A 227 -2.36 -5.81 1.02
N LYS A 228 -1.16 -6.32 1.30
CA LYS A 228 -0.72 -6.59 2.67
C LYS A 228 0.65 -5.96 2.89
N ALA A 229 0.67 -4.84 3.58
CA ALA A 229 1.91 -4.17 3.94
C ALA A 229 2.81 -5.10 4.78
N ALA A 230 4.10 -5.14 4.44
CA ALA A 230 5.07 -5.97 5.13
C ALA A 230 6.48 -5.35 5.07
N ASN A 231 7.22 -5.50 6.16
CA ASN A 231 8.65 -5.23 6.25
C ASN A 231 9.26 -6.36 7.09
N GLN A 232 9.83 -7.37 6.41
CA GLN A 232 10.31 -8.58 7.08
C GLN A 232 11.54 -9.16 6.37
N ASP A 233 12.43 -9.77 7.12
CA ASP A 233 13.54 -10.55 6.58
C ASP A 233 13.06 -11.98 6.24
N LEU A 234 13.34 -12.41 5.03
CA LEU A 234 13.04 -13.75 4.54
C LEU A 234 14.34 -14.41 4.05
N ASP A 235 14.98 -15.16 4.93
CA ASP A 235 16.24 -15.89 4.66
C ASP A 235 17.36 -14.95 4.14
N GLY A 236 17.52 -13.77 4.74
CA GLY A 236 18.51 -12.76 4.42
C GLY A 236 18.12 -11.85 3.25
N ILE A 237 16.88 -11.91 2.78
CA ILE A 237 16.30 -11.00 1.79
C ILE A 237 15.26 -10.12 2.48
N ASN A 238 15.44 -8.81 2.42
CA ASN A 238 14.46 -7.89 2.96
C ASN A 238 13.25 -7.78 2.02
N TYR A 239 12.13 -8.39 2.44
CA TYR A 239 10.86 -8.34 1.73
C TYR A 239 10.03 -7.17 2.22
N LEU A 240 9.71 -6.24 1.31
CA LEU A 240 8.97 -5.02 1.57
C LEU A 240 7.73 -4.97 0.68
N ASN A 241 6.56 -4.86 1.28
CA ASN A 241 5.31 -4.68 0.54
C ASN A 241 4.65 -3.35 0.95
N CYS A 242 4.29 -2.53 -0.04
CA CYS A 242 3.74 -1.19 0.20
C CYS A 242 2.32 -1.20 0.79
N GLY A 243 1.61 -2.34 0.69
CA GLY A 243 0.19 -2.44 1.05
C GLY A 243 -0.70 -1.84 -0.03
N ASP A 244 -1.71 -1.06 0.35
CA ASP A 244 -2.72 -0.53 -0.58
C ASP A 244 -3.30 0.83 -0.12
N TRP A 245 -4.06 1.48 -1.04
CA TRP A 245 -4.86 2.69 -0.77
C TRP A 245 -6.35 2.45 -0.99
N VAL A 246 -6.81 1.24 -0.72
CA VAL A 246 -8.22 0.82 -0.73
C VAL A 246 -8.71 0.55 0.68
N GLU A 247 -7.95 -0.24 1.46
CA GLU A 247 -8.31 -0.67 2.82
C GLU A 247 -7.32 -0.16 3.86
N SER A 248 -6.02 -0.45 3.69
CA SER A 248 -5.00 -0.21 4.72
C SER A 248 -4.41 1.21 4.71
N CYS A 249 -4.46 1.92 3.59
CA CYS A 249 -3.90 3.26 3.40
C CYS A 249 -2.43 3.35 3.87
N THR A 250 -1.59 2.48 3.32
CA THR A 250 -0.18 2.36 3.70
C THR A 250 0.76 2.81 2.59
N ALA A 251 1.95 3.24 2.98
CA ALA A 251 3.07 3.51 2.10
C ALA A 251 4.36 2.98 2.72
N LEU A 252 5.27 2.46 1.92
CA LEU A 252 6.63 2.21 2.35
C LEU A 252 7.44 3.50 2.16
N VAL A 253 8.25 3.86 3.15
CA VAL A 253 9.14 5.02 3.05
C VAL A 253 10.57 4.62 3.39
N GLU A 254 11.52 5.28 2.73
CA GLU A 254 12.92 5.32 3.15
C GLU A 254 13.20 6.66 3.77
N HIS A 255 13.68 6.67 5.01
CA HIS A 255 14.14 7.87 5.70
C HIS A 255 15.47 8.37 5.13
N LEU A 256 15.86 9.60 5.49
CA LEU A 256 17.13 10.18 5.05
C LEU A 256 18.34 9.44 5.62
N ASP A 257 18.16 8.69 6.68
CA ASP A 257 19.18 7.81 7.32
C ASP A 257 19.22 6.39 6.72
N GLY A 258 18.39 6.08 5.72
CA GLY A 258 18.32 4.78 5.06
C GLY A 258 17.37 3.77 5.71
N ARG A 259 16.74 4.09 6.83
CA ARG A 259 15.78 3.22 7.51
C ARG A 259 14.50 3.09 6.68
N MET A 260 14.08 1.85 6.44
CA MET A 260 12.81 1.53 5.78
C MET A 260 11.68 1.37 6.80
N GLU A 261 10.52 1.99 6.54
CA GLU A 261 9.36 1.96 7.43
C GLU A 261 8.04 1.89 6.65
N ILE A 262 7.08 1.11 7.15
CA ILE A 262 5.70 1.14 6.68
C ILE A 262 4.95 2.23 7.44
N ILE A 263 4.42 3.19 6.70
CA ILE A 263 3.56 4.25 7.23
C ILE A 263 2.11 3.82 7.06
N GLU A 264 1.37 3.74 8.16
CA GLU A 264 -0.09 3.62 8.17
C GLU A 264 -0.67 5.03 8.29
N TRP A 265 -1.24 5.56 7.20
CA TRP A 265 -1.64 6.97 7.14
C TRP A 265 -2.68 7.32 8.19
N ASP A 266 -3.67 6.48 8.42
CA ASP A 266 -4.72 6.76 9.40
C ASP A 266 -4.17 6.97 10.82
N LYS A 267 -3.12 6.23 11.21
CA LYS A 267 -2.45 6.40 12.51
C LYS A 267 -1.56 7.64 12.54
N LEU A 268 -0.80 7.89 11.47
CA LEU A 268 0.10 9.03 11.38
C LEU A 268 -0.68 10.34 11.26
N ARG A 269 -1.78 10.35 10.53
CA ARG A 269 -2.68 11.48 10.32
C ARG A 269 -3.16 12.09 11.63
N GLU A 270 -3.58 11.27 12.59
CA GLU A 270 -4.02 11.74 13.90
C GLU A 270 -2.95 12.57 14.60
N GLN A 271 -1.69 12.18 14.46
CA GLN A 271 -0.55 12.92 15.03
C GLN A 271 -0.28 14.22 14.25
N VAL A 272 -0.24 14.14 12.90
CA VAL A 272 0.06 15.31 12.05
C VAL A 272 -1.02 16.39 12.16
N VAL A 273 -2.29 16.01 12.13
CA VAL A 273 -3.42 16.97 12.18
C VAL A 273 -3.59 17.56 13.56
N SER A 274 -3.36 16.82 14.64
CA SER A 274 -3.44 17.32 16.00
C SER A 274 -2.42 18.44 16.30
N TYR A 275 -1.31 18.49 15.55
CA TYR A 275 -0.29 19.54 15.70
C TYR A 275 -0.45 20.73 14.76
N GLU A 276 -1.29 20.68 13.73
CA GLU A 276 -1.55 21.84 12.85
C GLU A 276 -1.95 23.13 13.59
N PRO A 277 -2.79 23.12 14.65
CA PRO A 277 -3.14 24.31 15.41
C PRO A 277 -1.95 24.95 16.15
N TYR A 278 -1.07 24.13 16.73
CA TYR A 278 0.09 24.60 17.50
C TYR A 278 1.17 25.23 16.62
N LEU A 279 1.36 24.74 15.41
CA LEU A 279 2.30 25.28 14.44
C LEU A 279 1.87 26.65 13.89
N LYS A 280 0.58 26.99 13.94
CA LYS A 280 0.06 28.34 13.56
C LYS A 280 0.32 29.39 14.64
N VAL A 281 0.52 29.00 15.89
CA VAL A 281 0.74 29.91 17.03
C VAL A 281 2.22 30.31 17.14
N VAL A 282 3.15 29.42 16.80
CA VAL A 282 4.61 29.67 16.91
C VAL A 282 5.14 30.59 15.78
N ASN A 283 4.37 30.81 14.72
CA ASN A 283 4.77 31.60 13.54
C ASN A 283 4.01 32.94 13.42
N LYS A 284 3.42 33.45 14.51
CA LYS A 284 2.97 34.83 14.68
C LYS A 284 3.91 35.54 15.63
#